data_40c5bc10d92f0bfd7bd734ca2d3318c9
#
_entry.id   40c5bc10d92f0bfd7bd734ca2d3318c9
#
_cell.length_a   1.000
_cell.length_b   1.000
_cell.length_c   1.000
_cell.angle_alpha   90.00
_cell.angle_beta   90.00
_cell.angle_gamma   90.00
#
_symmetry.space_group_name_H-M   'P 1'
#
loop_
_entity.id
_entity.type
_entity.pdbx_description
1 polymer ?
#
loop_
_entity_poly.entity_id
_entity_poly.type
_entity_poly.pdbx_seq_one_letter_code
_entity_poly.pdbx_strand_id
1 'polypeptide(L)'
;MSENVIWTIKNGEFDAVQEAFKNDALKVNEEIKGRYPIHYAADFGQLKVLELLILKGADVNKKDKHGITPLLAAIWEGHKSCVELLLEKGANKSESTPDGKSYIEAAESDEIKKLLI
;
A
#
# COMPACT_ATOMS: atom_id res chain seq x y z
N MET A 1 -10.91 -13.90 -11.47
CA MET A 1 -10.98 -13.87 -10.00
C MET A 1 -9.99 -12.86 -9.43
N SER A 2 -8.70 -13.17 -9.42
CA SER A 2 -7.69 -12.25 -8.89
C SER A 2 -7.70 -10.88 -9.55
N GLU A 3 -7.90 -10.86 -10.86
CA GLU A 3 -7.91 -9.60 -11.61
C GLU A 3 -9.06 -8.69 -11.21
N ASN A 4 -10.21 -9.29 -10.89
CA ASN A 4 -11.37 -8.52 -10.42
C ASN A 4 -11.08 -7.85 -9.09
N VAL A 5 -10.35 -8.52 -8.20
CA VAL A 5 -9.97 -7.94 -6.91
C VAL A 5 -9.00 -6.79 -7.11
N ILE A 6 -8.03 -6.95 -8.01
CA ILE A 6 -7.09 -5.86 -8.31
C ILE A 6 -7.86 -4.63 -8.80
N TRP A 7 -8.74 -4.83 -9.77
CA TRP A 7 -9.56 -3.74 -10.32
C TRP A 7 -10.38 -3.06 -9.23
N THR A 8 -11.00 -3.88 -8.38
CA THR A 8 -11.86 -3.42 -7.29
C THR A 8 -11.07 -2.54 -6.31
N ILE A 9 -9.85 -2.98 -5.97
CA ILE A 9 -8.98 -2.23 -5.07
C ILE A 9 -8.56 -0.91 -5.73
N LYS A 10 -8.09 -0.97 -6.97
CA LYS A 10 -7.62 0.21 -7.69
C LYS A 10 -8.70 1.28 -7.81
N ASN A 11 -9.93 0.88 -7.93
CA ASN A 11 -11.05 1.79 -8.11
C ASN A 11 -11.74 2.20 -6.81
N GLY A 12 -11.21 1.74 -5.67
CA GLY A 12 -11.73 2.16 -4.37
C GLY A 12 -13.12 1.63 -4.06
N GLU A 13 -13.47 0.49 -4.61
CA GLU A 13 -14.77 -0.14 -4.38
C GLU A 13 -14.80 -0.81 -3.02
N PHE A 14 -14.98 0.00 -1.98
CA PHE A 14 -14.87 -0.42 -0.58
C PHE A 14 -15.71 -1.65 -0.25
N ASP A 15 -17.00 -1.60 -0.57
CA ASP A 15 -17.91 -2.70 -0.23
C ASP A 15 -17.52 -4.00 -0.93
N ALA A 16 -17.09 -3.89 -2.19
CA ALA A 16 -16.67 -5.06 -2.95
C ALA A 16 -15.36 -5.65 -2.41
N VAL A 17 -14.43 -4.80 -1.98
CA VAL A 17 -13.19 -5.25 -1.34
C VAL A 17 -13.50 -5.95 -0.02
N GLN A 18 -14.37 -5.35 0.78
CA GLN A 18 -14.78 -5.93 2.06
C GLN A 18 -15.38 -7.32 1.85
N GLU A 19 -16.25 -7.45 0.86
CA GLU A 19 -16.87 -8.73 0.55
C GLU A 19 -15.84 -9.77 0.09
N ALA A 20 -14.87 -9.34 -0.73
CA ALA A 20 -13.86 -10.24 -1.27
C ALA A 20 -13.00 -10.87 -0.18
N PHE A 21 -12.73 -10.15 0.91
CA PHE A 21 -11.88 -10.65 1.99
C PHE A 21 -12.65 -11.10 3.24
N LYS A 22 -13.96 -11.23 3.11
CA LYS A 22 -14.84 -11.51 4.24
C LYS A 22 -14.68 -12.89 4.85
N ASN A 23 -14.54 -13.91 4.02
CA ASN A 23 -14.60 -15.32 4.43
C ASN A 23 -13.28 -16.07 4.24
N ASP A 24 -12.17 -15.39 4.25
CA ASP A 24 -10.85 -16.00 4.00
C ASP A 24 -10.73 -16.67 2.62
N ALA A 25 -11.71 -16.44 1.72
CA ALA A 25 -11.62 -16.91 0.36
C ALA A 25 -10.41 -16.30 -0.34
N LEU A 26 -10.14 -15.03 0.00
CA LEU A 26 -8.92 -14.34 -0.40
C LEU A 26 -8.21 -13.92 0.86
N LYS A 27 -6.92 -14.16 0.91
CA LYS A 27 -6.12 -13.79 2.07
C LYS A 27 -5.42 -12.46 1.82
N VAL A 28 -5.52 -11.57 2.79
CA VAL A 28 -5.04 -10.20 2.64
C VAL A 28 -3.52 -10.14 2.41
N ASN A 29 -2.77 -11.13 2.88
CA ASN A 29 -1.32 -11.19 2.69
C ASN A 29 -0.90 -12.20 1.63
N GLU A 30 -1.79 -12.50 0.69
CA GLU A 30 -1.50 -13.42 -0.41
C GLU A 30 -1.14 -12.62 -1.66
N GLU A 31 -0.10 -13.07 -2.35
CA GLU A 31 0.39 -12.38 -3.54
C GLU A 31 -0.60 -12.50 -4.70
N ILE A 32 -0.79 -11.40 -5.41
CA ILE A 32 -1.60 -11.36 -6.63
C ILE A 32 -0.77 -10.67 -7.70
N LYS A 33 -0.31 -11.44 -8.68
CA LYS A 33 0.52 -10.93 -9.78
C LYS A 33 1.79 -10.22 -9.32
N GLY A 34 2.43 -10.78 -8.31
CA GLY A 34 3.72 -10.29 -7.84
C GLY A 34 3.64 -9.18 -6.81
N ARG A 35 2.44 -8.76 -6.46
CA ARG A 35 2.22 -7.72 -5.45
C ARG A 35 1.15 -8.19 -4.47
N TYR A 36 1.01 -7.49 -3.38
CA TYR A 36 0.00 -7.80 -2.37
C TYR A 36 -1.14 -6.79 -2.45
N PRO A 37 -2.34 -7.14 -1.98
CA PRO A 37 -3.48 -6.20 -2.03
C PRO A 37 -3.15 -4.80 -1.53
N ILE A 38 -2.37 -4.69 -0.45
CA ILE A 38 -2.02 -3.40 0.14
C ILE A 38 -1.22 -2.52 -0.82
N HIS A 39 -0.40 -3.13 -1.70
CA HIS A 39 0.37 -2.35 -2.69
C HIS A 39 -0.55 -1.64 -3.68
N TYR A 40 -1.58 -2.34 -4.14
CA TYR A 40 -2.53 -1.75 -5.10
C TYR A 40 -3.29 -0.58 -4.49
N ALA A 41 -3.70 -0.72 -3.22
CA ALA A 41 -4.41 0.35 -2.54
C ALA A 41 -3.53 1.58 -2.33
N ALA A 42 -2.28 1.36 -1.93
CA ALA A 42 -1.33 2.45 -1.70
C ALA A 42 -0.95 3.15 -3.00
N ASP A 43 -0.72 2.36 -4.05
CA ASP A 43 -0.30 2.84 -5.36
C ASP A 43 -1.37 3.75 -5.98
N PHE A 44 -2.64 3.41 -5.79
CA PHE A 44 -3.75 4.14 -6.38
C PHE A 44 -4.40 5.14 -5.41
N GLY A 45 -3.81 5.31 -4.22
CA GLY A 45 -4.26 6.32 -3.27
C GLY A 45 -5.64 6.05 -2.68
N GLN A 46 -6.04 4.80 -2.60
CA GLN A 46 -7.35 4.42 -2.09
C GLN A 46 -7.32 4.29 -0.57
N LEU A 47 -7.41 5.42 0.11
CA LEU A 47 -7.24 5.51 1.55
C LEU A 47 -8.18 4.60 2.33
N LYS A 48 -9.46 4.62 2.00
CA LYS A 48 -10.45 3.80 2.71
C LYS A 48 -10.20 2.30 2.53
N VAL A 49 -9.82 1.90 1.32
CA VAL A 49 -9.49 0.51 1.03
C VAL A 49 -8.19 0.13 1.75
N LEU A 50 -7.21 1.02 1.74
CA LEU A 50 -5.94 0.79 2.45
C LEU A 50 -6.19 0.54 3.93
N GLU A 51 -7.01 1.40 4.55
CA GLU A 51 -7.38 1.27 5.95
C GLU A 51 -8.06 -0.08 6.22
N LEU A 52 -8.98 -0.47 5.35
CA LEU A 52 -9.69 -1.73 5.48
C LEU A 52 -8.73 -2.93 5.43
N LEU A 53 -7.80 -2.91 4.47
CA LEU A 53 -6.83 -4.01 4.32
C LEU A 53 -5.94 -4.12 5.56
N ILE A 54 -5.53 -3.00 6.12
CA ILE A 54 -4.71 -2.99 7.33
C ILE A 54 -5.52 -3.55 8.50
N LEU A 55 -6.80 -3.18 8.62
CA LEU A 55 -7.70 -3.73 9.64
C LEU A 55 -7.83 -5.24 9.54
N LYS A 56 -7.77 -5.75 8.32
CA LYS A 56 -7.86 -7.20 8.08
C LYS A 56 -6.53 -7.91 8.23
N GLY A 57 -5.49 -7.21 8.65
CA GLY A 57 -4.20 -7.81 8.96
C GLY A 57 -3.14 -7.71 7.87
N ALA A 58 -3.32 -6.82 6.90
CA ALA A 58 -2.30 -6.65 5.87
C ALA A 58 -0.99 -6.18 6.49
N ASP A 59 0.12 -6.77 6.04
CA ASP A 59 1.45 -6.40 6.51
C ASP A 59 1.87 -5.09 5.86
N VAL A 60 1.97 -4.03 6.65
CA VAL A 60 2.28 -2.69 6.15
C VAL A 60 3.71 -2.57 5.62
N ASN A 61 4.57 -3.53 5.94
CA ASN A 61 5.97 -3.51 5.50
C ASN A 61 6.29 -4.57 4.45
N LYS A 62 5.28 -5.17 3.85
CA LYS A 62 5.49 -6.25 2.90
C LYS A 62 6.11 -5.72 1.60
N LYS A 63 7.20 -6.33 1.17
CA LYS A 63 7.83 -5.98 -0.11
C LYS A 63 7.24 -6.84 -1.21
N ASP A 64 6.97 -6.22 -2.37
CA ASP A 64 6.51 -6.98 -3.53
C ASP A 64 7.71 -7.61 -4.24
N LYS A 65 7.49 -8.23 -5.39
CA LYS A 65 8.55 -8.91 -6.13
C LYS A 65 9.66 -7.96 -6.61
N HIS A 66 9.40 -6.66 -6.60
CA HIS A 66 10.38 -5.65 -7.01
C HIS A 66 11.04 -4.98 -5.81
N GLY A 67 10.77 -5.44 -4.59
CA GLY A 67 11.33 -4.85 -3.38
C GLY A 67 10.64 -3.57 -2.95
N ILE A 68 9.42 -3.33 -3.42
CA ILE A 68 8.67 -2.10 -3.13
C ILE A 68 7.73 -2.36 -1.96
N THR A 69 7.79 -1.48 -0.94
CA THR A 69 6.84 -1.53 0.19
C THR A 69 5.61 -0.70 -0.16
N PRO A 70 4.49 -0.89 0.55
CA PRO A 70 3.33 -0.02 0.36
C PRO A 70 3.65 1.44 0.58
N LEU A 71 4.51 1.74 1.57
CA LEU A 71 4.91 3.12 1.84
C LEU A 71 5.62 3.74 0.63
N LEU A 72 6.55 3.01 0.02
CA LEU A 72 7.27 3.51 -1.15
C LEU A 72 6.31 3.74 -2.32
N ALA A 73 5.36 2.83 -2.53
CA ALA A 73 4.37 3.00 -3.58
C ALA A 73 3.58 4.30 -3.39
N ALA A 74 3.14 4.57 -2.16
CA ALA A 74 2.39 5.79 -1.86
C ALA A 74 3.27 7.04 -2.03
N ILE A 75 4.54 6.95 -1.66
CA ILE A 75 5.49 8.06 -1.81
C ILE A 75 5.70 8.39 -3.29
N TRP A 76 5.97 7.38 -4.11
CA TRP A 76 6.23 7.58 -5.55
C TRP A 76 5.03 8.18 -6.26
N GLU A 77 3.82 7.78 -5.86
CA GLU A 77 2.59 8.27 -6.48
C GLU A 77 2.06 9.55 -5.83
N GLY A 78 2.73 10.04 -4.78
CA GLY A 78 2.38 11.30 -4.16
C GLY A 78 1.10 11.28 -3.32
N HIS A 79 0.73 10.12 -2.79
CA HIS A 79 -0.51 9.99 -1.99
C HIS A 79 -0.23 10.26 -0.52
N LYS A 80 -0.24 11.53 -0.15
CA LYS A 80 0.11 12.00 1.20
C LYS A 80 -0.72 11.30 2.29
N SER A 81 -2.03 11.21 2.13
CA SER A 81 -2.91 10.61 3.14
C SER A 81 -2.57 9.14 3.38
N CYS A 82 -2.21 8.43 2.31
CA CYS A 82 -1.80 7.04 2.44
C CYS A 82 -0.45 6.93 3.14
N VAL A 83 0.48 7.84 2.85
CA VAL A 83 1.77 7.89 3.55
C VAL A 83 1.54 8.09 5.04
N GLU A 84 0.68 9.05 5.41
CA GLU A 84 0.37 9.32 6.82
C GLU A 84 -0.21 8.08 7.51
N LEU A 85 -1.17 7.43 6.88
CA LEU A 85 -1.79 6.25 7.46
C LEU A 85 -0.79 5.11 7.63
N LEU A 86 0.03 4.86 6.61
CA LEU A 86 1.01 3.79 6.68
C LEU A 86 2.03 4.02 7.80
N LEU A 87 2.50 5.26 7.93
CA LEU A 87 3.43 5.61 9.01
C LEU A 87 2.78 5.43 10.39
N GLU A 88 1.54 5.85 10.52
CA GLU A 88 0.78 5.68 11.76
C GLU A 88 0.66 4.21 12.14
N LYS A 89 0.55 3.33 11.15
CA LYS A 89 0.39 1.90 11.37
C LYS A 89 1.70 1.12 11.40
N GLY A 90 2.83 1.82 11.48
CA GLY A 90 4.12 1.18 11.71
C GLY A 90 4.97 0.90 10.48
N ALA A 91 4.67 1.54 9.35
CA ALA A 91 5.50 1.37 8.17
C ALA A 91 6.90 1.91 8.44
N ASN A 92 7.90 1.17 7.98
CA ASN A 92 9.30 1.52 8.18
C ASN A 92 9.75 2.57 7.15
N LYS A 93 10.01 3.79 7.61
CA LYS A 93 10.44 4.88 6.74
C LYS A 93 11.94 4.91 6.48
N SER A 94 12.69 4.05 7.15
CA SER A 94 14.16 4.01 7.05
C SER A 94 14.67 3.02 6.02
N GLU A 95 13.77 2.42 5.24
CA GLU A 95 14.16 1.50 4.16
C GLU A 95 14.77 2.28 2.99
N SER A 96 15.42 1.53 2.10
CA SER A 96 15.95 2.09 0.85
C SER A 96 15.11 1.63 -0.32
N THR A 97 15.09 2.45 -1.38
CA THR A 97 14.44 2.06 -2.63
C THR A 97 15.25 0.96 -3.31
N PRO A 98 14.67 0.25 -4.28
CA PRO A 98 15.43 -0.78 -5.00
C PRO A 98 16.70 -0.26 -5.68
N ASP A 99 16.74 1.02 -6.03
CA ASP A 99 17.94 1.62 -6.64
C ASP A 99 18.84 2.32 -5.62
N GLY A 100 18.63 2.07 -4.33
CA GLY A 100 19.54 2.49 -3.28
C GLY A 100 19.35 3.89 -2.72
N LYS A 101 18.24 4.54 -3.02
CA LYS A 101 17.94 5.88 -2.49
C LYS A 101 17.18 5.77 -1.17
N SER A 102 17.23 6.83 -0.37
CA SER A 102 16.38 6.91 0.82
C SER A 102 14.95 7.21 0.40
N TYR A 103 13.99 6.94 1.28
CA TYR A 103 12.60 7.27 1.00
C TYR A 103 12.39 8.79 0.92
N ILE A 104 13.15 9.57 1.68
CA ILE A 104 13.11 11.03 1.58
C ILE A 104 13.51 11.48 0.19
N GLU A 105 14.59 10.91 -0.34
CA GLU A 105 15.03 11.23 -1.70
C GLU A 105 14.00 10.83 -2.76
N ALA A 106 13.27 9.76 -2.52
CA ALA A 106 12.25 9.28 -3.45
C ALA A 106 11.01 10.18 -3.49
N ALA A 107 10.75 10.93 -2.42
CA ALA A 107 9.58 11.80 -2.34
C ALA A 107 9.82 13.08 -3.15
N GLU A 108 8.83 13.47 -3.95
CA GLU A 108 8.91 14.71 -4.71
C GLU A 108 8.29 15.88 -3.96
N SER A 109 7.25 15.61 -3.17
CA SER A 109 6.52 16.62 -2.43
C SER A 109 7.24 16.97 -1.12
N ASP A 110 7.38 18.26 -0.84
CA ASP A 110 7.96 18.70 0.43
C ASP A 110 7.10 18.26 1.61
N GLU A 111 5.80 18.23 1.44
CA GLU A 111 4.90 17.78 2.49
C GLU A 111 5.15 16.32 2.86
N ILE A 112 5.36 15.46 1.85
CA ILE A 112 5.66 14.05 2.11
C ILE A 112 7.06 13.91 2.71
N LYS A 113 8.04 14.68 2.23
CA LYS A 113 9.38 14.65 2.79
C LYS A 113 9.38 14.94 4.29
N LYS A 114 8.55 15.89 4.72
CA LYS A 114 8.44 16.24 6.14
C LYS A 114 7.92 15.07 6.97
N LEU A 115 7.05 14.26 6.41
CA LEU A 115 6.53 13.10 7.10
C LEU A 115 7.58 12.02 7.31
N LEU A 116 8.61 12.02 6.49
CA LEU A 116 9.63 10.97 6.47
C LEU A 116 10.87 11.30 7.31
N ILE A 117 10.93 12.49 7.84
CA ILE A 117 12.06 12.92 8.68
C ILE A 117 12.08 12.20 10.04
#